data_97244c3a24d8240d4c00ecc89cb6fc49
#
_entry.id   97244c3a24d8240d4c00ecc89cb6fc49
#
_cell.length_a   1.000
_cell.length_b   1.000
_cell.length_c   1.000
_cell.angle_alpha   90.00
_cell.angle_beta   90.00
_cell.angle_gamma   90.00
#
_symmetry.space_group_name_H-M   'P 1'
#
loop_
_entity.id
_entity.type
_entity.pdbx_description
1 polymer ?
#
loop_
_entity_poly.entity_id
_entity_poly.type
_entity_poly.pdbx_seq_one_letter_code
_entity_poly.pdbx_strand_id
1 'polypeptide(L)'
;TPIKSSAASDVYKRQVLHKTNGKYTPEIWAGDFPERALDSLDLIVLSPGVPTDLPLVKSFYEKGLPVWSEVELAYRTGKGEVLAITGTNGKTTTTALLGKIMGDARESVFVVGNIGTAYTSKSLEMREDSVTVAEISSFQLETIDQFRPKVSAILNITEDHLNRHHTMEEYIRVKELITKNQGPEDVCVLNYEDEVLRKFGENIVPKVVYFSSLRKLDQGIYLDGDQIILKTEKEEIPIVKTEELKILGRHNHENVMAAAAMAYYAGVSVESIRK
;
A
#
# COMPACT_ATOMS: atom_id res chain seq x y z
N THR A 1 0.45 -11.64 -26.97
CA THR A 1 -0.52 -12.60 -27.56
C THR A 1 -1.21 -13.29 -26.39
N PRO A 2 -2.53 -13.16 -26.20
CA PRO A 2 -3.21 -13.88 -25.13
C PRO A 2 -3.06 -15.38 -25.38
N ILE A 3 -2.65 -16.11 -24.35
CA ILE A 3 -2.58 -17.57 -24.39
C ILE A 3 -4.02 -18.09 -24.46
N LYS A 4 -4.50 -18.31 -25.66
CA LYS A 4 -5.74 -19.05 -25.91
C LYS A 4 -5.46 -20.53 -25.69
N SER A 5 -5.59 -21.01 -24.46
CA SER A 5 -5.49 -22.43 -24.19
C SER A 5 -6.62 -22.87 -23.26
N SER A 6 -7.43 -23.79 -23.74
CA SER A 6 -8.39 -24.52 -22.93
C SER A 6 -7.73 -25.18 -21.70
N ALA A 7 -6.48 -25.60 -21.82
CA ALA A 7 -5.68 -26.17 -20.75
C ALA A 7 -5.45 -25.18 -19.59
N ALA A 8 -5.17 -23.89 -19.84
CA ALA A 8 -5.02 -22.90 -18.78
C ALA A 8 -6.33 -22.68 -18.02
N SER A 9 -7.47 -22.59 -18.72
CA SER A 9 -8.81 -22.50 -18.13
C SER A 9 -9.09 -23.70 -17.21
N ASP A 10 -8.72 -24.90 -17.64
CA ASP A 10 -8.96 -26.12 -16.84
C ASP A 10 -8.08 -26.17 -15.59
N VAL A 11 -6.84 -25.67 -15.67
CA VAL A 11 -5.94 -25.57 -14.49
C VAL A 11 -6.55 -24.61 -13.45
N TYR A 12 -7.02 -23.41 -13.85
CA TYR A 12 -7.64 -22.46 -12.93
C TYR A 12 -8.93 -23.01 -12.31
N LYS A 13 -9.79 -23.65 -13.11
CA LYS A 13 -11.00 -24.31 -12.58
C LYS A 13 -10.67 -25.35 -11.53
N ARG A 14 -9.70 -26.20 -11.77
CA ARG A 14 -9.25 -27.23 -10.82
C ARG A 14 -8.71 -26.61 -9.53
N GLN A 15 -7.95 -25.52 -9.63
CA GLN A 15 -7.43 -24.81 -8.45
C GLN A 15 -8.54 -24.25 -7.57
N VAL A 16 -9.57 -23.62 -8.17
CA VAL A 16 -10.71 -23.09 -7.41
C VAL A 16 -11.52 -24.23 -6.79
N LEU A 17 -11.82 -25.28 -7.56
CA LEU A 17 -12.52 -26.46 -7.05
C LEU A 17 -11.78 -27.11 -5.88
N HIS A 18 -10.45 -27.23 -5.96
CA HIS A 18 -9.62 -27.76 -4.89
C HIS A 18 -9.66 -26.86 -3.65
N LYS A 19 -9.45 -25.55 -3.80
CA LYS A 19 -9.45 -24.58 -2.68
C LYS A 19 -10.81 -24.46 -1.98
N THR A 20 -11.89 -24.70 -2.69
CA THR A 20 -13.27 -24.58 -2.16
C THR A 20 -13.92 -25.91 -1.82
N ASN A 21 -13.16 -27.02 -1.88
CA ASN A 21 -13.66 -28.39 -1.70
C ASN A 21 -14.89 -28.67 -2.61
N GLY A 22 -14.87 -28.16 -3.82
CA GLY A 22 -15.95 -28.32 -4.78
C GLY A 22 -17.22 -27.49 -4.51
N LYS A 23 -17.21 -26.60 -3.50
CA LYS A 23 -18.38 -25.79 -3.12
C LYS A 23 -18.75 -24.75 -4.19
N TYR A 24 -17.76 -24.23 -4.91
CA TYR A 24 -17.97 -23.23 -5.94
C TYR A 24 -17.30 -23.66 -7.24
N THR A 25 -18.07 -23.56 -8.35
CA THR A 25 -17.58 -23.80 -9.70
C THR A 25 -17.53 -22.48 -10.46
N PRO A 26 -16.33 -21.90 -10.72
CA PRO A 26 -16.22 -20.67 -11.46
C PRO A 26 -16.50 -20.91 -12.94
N GLU A 27 -17.13 -19.93 -13.59
CA GLU A 27 -17.07 -19.79 -15.04
C GLU A 27 -15.76 -19.08 -15.42
N ILE A 28 -15.08 -19.58 -16.44
CA ILE A 28 -13.81 -18.99 -16.91
C ILE A 28 -13.95 -18.71 -18.40
N TRP A 29 -13.83 -17.45 -18.75
CA TRP A 29 -13.78 -16.97 -20.12
C TRP A 29 -12.34 -16.61 -20.50
N ALA A 30 -11.80 -17.24 -21.52
CA ALA A 30 -10.51 -16.93 -22.09
C ALA A 30 -10.71 -16.28 -23.45
N GLY A 31 -10.36 -15.02 -23.57
CA GLY A 31 -10.57 -14.20 -24.76
C GLY A 31 -11.68 -13.18 -24.57
N ASP A 32 -12.69 -13.18 -25.43
CA ASP A 32 -13.75 -12.18 -25.37
C ASP A 32 -14.70 -12.42 -24.18
N PHE A 33 -15.02 -11.35 -23.49
CA PHE A 33 -15.98 -11.36 -22.40
C PHE A 33 -17.40 -11.37 -22.99
N PRO A 34 -18.30 -12.30 -22.60
CA PRO A 34 -19.64 -12.35 -23.16
C PRO A 34 -20.50 -11.20 -22.62
N GLU A 35 -21.01 -10.33 -23.47
CA GLU A 35 -21.83 -9.17 -23.10
C GLU A 35 -23.02 -9.54 -22.20
N ARG A 36 -23.63 -10.72 -22.43
CA ARG A 36 -24.74 -11.24 -21.59
C ARG A 36 -24.34 -11.42 -20.12
N ALA A 37 -23.06 -11.61 -19.82
CA ALA A 37 -22.59 -11.76 -18.44
C ALA A 37 -22.61 -10.45 -17.68
N LEU A 38 -22.52 -9.30 -18.35
CA LEU A 38 -22.58 -7.97 -17.73
C LEU A 38 -23.82 -7.76 -16.86
N ASP A 39 -24.97 -8.29 -17.31
CA ASP A 39 -26.24 -8.09 -16.61
C ASP A 39 -26.39 -8.97 -15.35
N SER A 40 -25.46 -9.91 -15.16
CA SER A 40 -25.43 -10.82 -14.00
C SER A 40 -24.33 -10.51 -12.98
N LEU A 41 -23.57 -9.43 -13.19
CA LEU A 41 -22.48 -9.04 -12.31
C LEU A 41 -22.92 -7.96 -11.33
N ASP A 42 -22.53 -8.12 -10.07
CA ASP A 42 -22.74 -7.17 -8.98
C ASP A 42 -21.49 -6.39 -8.63
N LEU A 43 -20.31 -6.96 -8.92
CA LEU A 43 -19.00 -6.40 -8.55
C LEU A 43 -17.92 -6.90 -9.50
N ILE A 44 -17.01 -6.01 -9.87
CA ILE A 44 -15.79 -6.34 -10.61
C ILE A 44 -14.58 -6.16 -9.68
N VAL A 45 -13.71 -7.15 -9.64
CA VAL A 45 -12.42 -7.04 -8.95
C VAL A 45 -11.31 -7.19 -9.98
N LEU A 46 -10.51 -6.13 -10.13
CA LEU A 46 -9.40 -6.10 -11.09
C LEU A 46 -8.10 -6.55 -10.44
N SER A 47 -7.35 -7.40 -11.15
CA SER A 47 -5.92 -7.57 -10.87
C SER A 47 -5.14 -6.32 -11.26
N PRO A 48 -4.05 -5.98 -10.55
CA PRO A 48 -3.25 -4.77 -10.83
C PRO A 48 -2.71 -4.67 -12.26
N GLY A 49 -2.49 -5.83 -12.91
CA GLY A 49 -2.04 -5.90 -14.30
C GLY A 49 -3.10 -5.54 -15.36
N VAL A 50 -4.37 -5.38 -14.97
CA VAL A 50 -5.45 -5.03 -15.90
C VAL A 50 -5.58 -3.52 -16.00
N PRO A 51 -5.35 -2.91 -17.20
CA PRO A 51 -5.52 -1.48 -17.39
C PRO A 51 -6.97 -1.04 -17.22
N THR A 52 -7.17 0.08 -16.50
CA THR A 52 -8.50 0.63 -16.24
C THR A 52 -9.11 1.33 -17.46
N ASP A 53 -8.31 1.66 -18.45
CA ASP A 53 -8.70 2.28 -19.71
C ASP A 53 -9.12 1.29 -20.81
N LEU A 54 -9.04 0.00 -20.54
CA LEU A 54 -9.54 -1.02 -21.49
C LEU A 54 -11.03 -0.83 -21.79
N PRO A 55 -11.47 -1.04 -23.06
CA PRO A 55 -12.87 -0.93 -23.42
C PRO A 55 -13.81 -1.76 -22.55
N LEU A 56 -13.40 -2.98 -22.20
CA LEU A 56 -14.17 -3.84 -21.30
C LEU A 56 -14.32 -3.22 -19.90
N VAL A 57 -13.26 -2.64 -19.33
CA VAL A 57 -13.33 -2.02 -17.99
C VAL A 57 -14.21 -0.76 -18.04
N LYS A 58 -14.10 0.03 -19.11
CA LYS A 58 -15.01 1.17 -19.33
C LYS A 58 -16.46 0.77 -19.40
N SER A 59 -16.80 -0.35 -20.07
CA SER A 59 -18.17 -0.85 -20.12
C SER A 59 -18.73 -1.22 -18.75
N PHE A 60 -17.89 -1.64 -17.79
CA PHE A 60 -18.33 -1.87 -16.41
C PHE A 60 -18.75 -0.57 -15.72
N TYR A 61 -17.96 0.50 -15.86
CA TYR A 61 -18.31 1.82 -15.33
C TYR A 61 -19.58 2.40 -15.99
N GLU A 62 -19.71 2.25 -17.31
CA GLU A 62 -20.91 2.70 -18.05
C GLU A 62 -22.19 2.00 -17.58
N LYS A 63 -22.08 0.75 -17.15
CA LYS A 63 -23.17 -0.02 -16.53
C LYS A 63 -23.41 0.30 -15.06
N GLY A 64 -22.57 1.16 -14.45
CA GLY A 64 -22.67 1.50 -13.04
C GLY A 64 -22.19 0.39 -12.10
N LEU A 65 -21.45 -0.60 -12.60
CA LEU A 65 -20.92 -1.68 -11.77
C LEU A 65 -19.76 -1.16 -10.89
N PRO A 66 -19.70 -1.51 -9.60
CA PRO A 66 -18.57 -1.24 -8.77
C PRO A 66 -17.32 -1.96 -9.31
N VAL A 67 -16.22 -1.21 -9.48
CA VAL A 67 -14.92 -1.75 -9.93
C VAL A 67 -13.89 -1.50 -8.85
N TRP A 68 -13.42 -2.56 -8.22
CA TRP A 68 -12.46 -2.52 -7.11
C TRP A 68 -11.13 -3.15 -7.50
N SER A 69 -10.06 -2.67 -6.87
CA SER A 69 -8.79 -3.43 -6.85
C SER A 69 -8.91 -4.61 -5.88
N GLU A 70 -7.99 -5.57 -5.98
CA GLU A 70 -7.93 -6.66 -5.00
C GLU A 70 -7.58 -6.14 -3.59
N VAL A 71 -6.90 -4.98 -3.49
CA VAL A 71 -6.63 -4.32 -2.21
C VAL A 71 -7.91 -3.79 -1.57
N GLU A 72 -8.80 -3.19 -2.35
CA GLU A 72 -10.11 -2.77 -1.86
C GLU A 72 -10.93 -3.95 -1.36
N LEU A 73 -10.97 -5.05 -2.13
CA LEU A 73 -11.64 -6.28 -1.70
C LEU A 73 -11.05 -6.82 -0.40
N ALA A 74 -9.71 -6.87 -0.30
CA ALA A 74 -9.04 -7.34 0.89
C ALA A 74 -9.32 -6.46 2.12
N TYR A 75 -9.33 -5.15 1.94
CA TYR A 75 -9.67 -4.19 2.98
C TYR A 75 -11.10 -4.37 3.48
N ARG A 76 -12.07 -4.55 2.55
CA ARG A 76 -13.49 -4.77 2.88
C ARG A 76 -13.77 -6.10 3.58
N THR A 77 -12.94 -7.09 3.35
CA THR A 77 -13.10 -8.44 3.94
C THR A 77 -12.19 -8.68 5.14
N GLY A 78 -11.13 -7.87 5.29
CA GLY A 78 -10.22 -7.90 6.42
C GLY A 78 -10.73 -7.10 7.61
N LYS A 79 -9.97 -7.16 8.71
CA LYS A 79 -10.22 -6.47 9.96
C LYS A 79 -8.95 -5.90 10.53
N GLY A 80 -9.08 -5.00 11.53
CA GLY A 80 -7.97 -4.38 12.22
C GLY A 80 -7.43 -3.14 11.52
N GLU A 81 -6.25 -2.70 11.93
CA GLU A 81 -5.62 -1.48 11.43
C GLU A 81 -4.75 -1.77 10.19
N VAL A 82 -4.72 -0.83 9.25
CA VAL A 82 -3.88 -0.92 8.06
C VAL A 82 -2.81 0.17 8.08
N LEU A 83 -1.56 -0.23 7.87
CA LEU A 83 -0.40 0.63 7.64
C LEU A 83 0.03 0.42 6.19
N ALA A 84 -0.09 1.45 5.34
CA ALA A 84 0.09 1.29 3.90
C ALA A 84 1.28 2.11 3.37
N ILE A 85 2.09 1.49 2.53
CA ILE A 85 3.31 2.09 1.98
C ILE A 85 3.24 2.10 0.46
N THR A 86 3.42 3.29 -0.14
CA THR A 86 3.62 3.45 -1.59
C THR A 86 4.84 4.33 -1.87
N GLY A 87 5.13 4.54 -3.13
CA GLY A 87 6.29 5.31 -3.62
C GLY A 87 6.83 4.67 -4.88
N THR A 88 7.79 5.31 -5.53
CA THR A 88 8.50 4.70 -6.65
C THR A 88 9.50 3.67 -6.15
N ASN A 89 10.35 4.05 -5.21
CA ASN A 89 11.43 3.22 -4.66
C ASN A 89 11.30 3.06 -3.14
N GLY A 90 11.93 2.01 -2.57
CA GLY A 90 12.04 1.80 -1.12
C GLY A 90 10.85 1.08 -0.47
N LYS A 91 9.73 0.88 -1.17
CA LYS A 91 8.51 0.25 -0.63
C LYS A 91 8.81 -1.06 0.09
N THR A 92 9.44 -2.00 -0.58
CA THR A 92 9.73 -3.35 -0.06
C THR A 92 10.57 -3.31 1.21
N THR A 93 11.63 -2.50 1.22
CA THR A 93 12.51 -2.35 2.38
C THR A 93 11.75 -1.74 3.56
N THR A 94 11.00 -0.67 3.32
CA THR A 94 10.19 0.00 4.35
C THR A 94 9.10 -0.92 4.89
N THR A 95 8.42 -1.67 4.01
CA THR A 95 7.39 -2.65 4.41
C THR A 95 7.97 -3.77 5.26
N ALA A 96 9.13 -4.30 4.89
CA ALA A 96 9.81 -5.35 5.66
C ALA A 96 10.26 -4.85 7.03
N LEU A 97 10.85 -3.65 7.11
CA LEU A 97 11.26 -3.02 8.37
C LEU A 97 10.05 -2.76 9.27
N LEU A 98 9.03 -2.12 8.74
CA LEU A 98 7.80 -1.87 9.50
C LEU A 98 7.13 -3.16 9.95
N GLY A 99 7.06 -4.17 9.08
CA GLY A 99 6.53 -5.49 9.42
C GLY A 99 7.29 -6.15 10.56
N LYS A 100 8.62 -6.02 10.59
CA LYS A 100 9.45 -6.52 11.70
C LYS A 100 9.17 -5.76 13.00
N ILE A 101 9.16 -4.43 12.99
CA ILE A 101 8.87 -3.61 14.16
C ILE A 101 7.47 -3.93 14.71
N MET A 102 6.46 -4.01 13.84
CA MET A 102 5.10 -4.36 14.25
C MET A 102 5.02 -5.78 14.81
N GLY A 103 5.70 -6.76 14.20
CA GLY A 103 5.73 -8.15 14.66
C GLY A 103 6.37 -8.32 16.04
N ASP A 104 7.31 -7.45 16.42
CA ASP A 104 7.90 -7.45 17.75
C ASP A 104 7.01 -6.72 18.79
N ALA A 105 6.05 -5.90 18.35
CA ALA A 105 5.19 -5.07 19.19
C ALA A 105 3.73 -5.53 19.28
N ARG A 106 3.25 -6.39 18.37
CA ARG A 106 1.85 -6.82 18.26
C ARG A 106 1.76 -8.33 18.03
N GLU A 107 0.72 -8.96 18.55
CA GLU A 107 0.52 -10.42 18.42
C GLU A 107 0.05 -10.86 17.03
N SER A 108 -0.73 -10.03 16.34
CA SER A 108 -1.32 -10.37 15.04
C SER A 108 -0.90 -9.35 13.99
N VAL A 109 0.10 -9.71 13.18
CA VAL A 109 0.65 -8.85 12.13
C VAL A 109 0.68 -9.59 10.80
N PHE A 110 0.17 -8.92 9.76
CA PHE A 110 0.17 -9.42 8.40
C PHE A 110 0.97 -8.49 7.50
N VAL A 111 2.03 -9.01 6.88
CA VAL A 111 2.82 -8.28 5.87
C VAL A 111 2.37 -8.78 4.50
N VAL A 112 1.76 -7.90 3.71
CA VAL A 112 1.02 -8.27 2.50
C VAL A 112 1.12 -7.20 1.40
N GLY A 113 0.57 -7.48 0.24
CA GLY A 113 0.33 -6.50 -0.84
C GLY A 113 1.08 -6.80 -2.13
N ASN A 114 1.65 -5.78 -2.73
CA ASN A 114 2.31 -5.85 -4.04
C ASN A 114 3.49 -6.84 -4.10
N ILE A 115 4.07 -7.18 -2.95
CA ILE A 115 5.18 -8.12 -2.84
C ILE A 115 4.85 -9.24 -1.83
N GLY A 116 5.37 -10.43 -2.09
CA GLY A 116 5.24 -11.57 -1.20
C GLY A 116 3.83 -12.14 -1.18
N THR A 117 3.12 -11.95 -0.07
CA THR A 117 1.79 -12.52 0.16
C THR A 117 0.70 -11.56 -0.32
N ALA A 118 -0.19 -12.01 -1.19
CA ALA A 118 -1.32 -11.21 -1.64
C ALA A 118 -2.25 -10.86 -0.46
N TYR A 119 -2.70 -9.62 -0.37
CA TYR A 119 -3.54 -9.15 0.74
C TYR A 119 -4.85 -9.95 0.84
N THR A 120 -5.52 -10.22 -0.29
CA THR A 120 -6.74 -11.03 -0.35
C THR A 120 -6.56 -12.45 0.19
N SER A 121 -5.35 -13.02 0.13
CA SER A 121 -5.11 -14.37 0.62
C SER A 121 -5.11 -14.47 2.15
N LYS A 122 -5.00 -13.34 2.84
CA LYS A 122 -4.93 -13.23 4.30
C LYS A 122 -6.08 -12.46 4.94
N SER A 123 -6.86 -11.73 4.18
CA SER A 123 -7.89 -10.84 4.72
C SER A 123 -8.91 -11.55 5.65
N LEU A 124 -9.29 -12.77 5.31
CA LEU A 124 -10.25 -13.55 6.14
C LEU A 124 -9.64 -14.14 7.42
N GLU A 125 -8.31 -14.15 7.57
CA GLU A 125 -7.61 -14.57 8.78
C GLU A 125 -7.47 -13.43 9.80
N MET A 126 -7.72 -12.18 9.39
CA MET A 126 -7.52 -10.98 10.19
C MET A 126 -8.63 -10.80 11.23
N ARG A 127 -8.23 -10.31 12.41
CA ARG A 127 -9.11 -10.02 13.55
C ARG A 127 -9.12 -8.52 13.83
N GLU A 128 -10.00 -8.07 14.71
CA GLU A 128 -10.12 -6.65 15.10
C GLU A 128 -8.82 -6.08 15.71
N ASP A 129 -8.00 -6.92 16.33
CA ASP A 129 -6.71 -6.56 16.92
C ASP A 129 -5.52 -6.74 15.97
N SER A 130 -5.76 -7.14 14.72
CA SER A 130 -4.72 -7.33 13.72
C SER A 130 -4.17 -6.02 13.18
N VAL A 131 -2.89 -6.03 12.83
CA VAL A 131 -2.23 -4.95 12.10
C VAL A 131 -1.76 -5.48 10.75
N THR A 132 -2.20 -4.82 9.69
CA THR A 132 -1.78 -5.12 8.32
C THR A 132 -0.74 -4.10 7.87
N VAL A 133 0.45 -4.56 7.52
CA VAL A 133 1.51 -3.76 6.87
C VAL A 133 1.47 -4.08 5.38
N ALA A 134 1.00 -3.14 4.58
CA ALA A 134 0.71 -3.37 3.18
C ALA A 134 1.61 -2.55 2.25
N GLU A 135 2.35 -3.24 1.37
CA GLU A 135 2.99 -2.61 0.22
C GLU A 135 1.96 -2.39 -0.89
N ILE A 136 1.76 -1.14 -1.30
CA ILE A 136 0.74 -0.78 -2.28
C ILE A 136 1.38 -0.14 -3.53
N SER A 137 1.13 -0.73 -4.70
CA SER A 137 1.52 -0.16 -5.99
C SER A 137 0.53 0.91 -6.45
N SER A 138 0.93 1.74 -7.42
CA SER A 138 0.02 2.69 -8.05
C SER A 138 -1.17 1.99 -8.73
N PHE A 139 -0.94 0.84 -9.37
CA PHE A 139 -2.00 0.08 -10.04
C PHE A 139 -3.10 -0.40 -9.08
N GLN A 140 -2.70 -0.76 -7.86
CA GLN A 140 -3.65 -1.17 -6.81
C GLN A 140 -4.47 0.01 -6.27
N LEU A 141 -3.92 1.23 -6.33
CA LEU A 141 -4.62 2.45 -5.90
C LEU A 141 -5.63 2.98 -6.92
N GLU A 142 -5.52 2.62 -8.22
CA GLU A 142 -6.39 3.17 -9.28
C GLU A 142 -7.88 2.97 -9.00
N THR A 143 -8.26 1.87 -8.37
CA THR A 143 -9.66 1.50 -8.16
C THR A 143 -10.00 1.19 -6.70
N ILE A 144 -9.38 1.94 -5.78
CA ILE A 144 -9.81 1.94 -4.37
C ILE A 144 -11.08 2.77 -4.21
N ASP A 145 -11.95 2.34 -3.30
CA ASP A 145 -13.20 3.01 -2.95
C ASP A 145 -13.20 3.48 -1.49
N GLN A 146 -13.15 2.59 -0.52
CA GLN A 146 -13.14 2.89 0.91
C GLN A 146 -11.81 2.56 1.60
N PHE A 147 -10.82 2.06 0.89
CA PHE A 147 -9.51 1.76 1.45
C PHE A 147 -8.97 2.96 2.25
N ARG A 148 -8.77 2.76 3.56
CA ARG A 148 -8.36 3.80 4.50
C ARG A 148 -7.29 3.27 5.43
N PRO A 149 -6.00 3.53 5.18
CA PRO A 149 -4.95 3.19 6.12
C PRO A 149 -4.96 4.14 7.33
N LYS A 150 -4.71 3.61 8.52
CA LYS A 150 -4.50 4.38 9.76
C LYS A 150 -3.24 5.24 9.67
N VAL A 151 -2.18 4.66 9.13
CA VAL A 151 -0.95 5.35 8.80
C VAL A 151 -0.55 5.01 7.38
N SER A 152 -0.36 6.00 6.55
CA SER A 152 0.15 5.84 5.18
C SER A 152 1.55 6.43 5.03
N ALA A 153 2.30 5.99 4.01
CA ALA A 153 3.53 6.63 3.59
C ALA A 153 3.65 6.70 2.07
N ILE A 154 4.14 7.85 1.57
CA ILE A 154 4.62 7.99 0.20
C ILE A 154 6.12 8.33 0.27
N LEU A 155 6.96 7.37 -0.13
CA LEU A 155 8.40 7.47 0.12
C LEU A 155 9.11 8.43 -0.84
N ASN A 156 8.71 8.44 -2.08
CA ASN A 156 9.22 9.30 -3.17
C ASN A 156 8.36 9.10 -4.42
N ILE A 157 8.40 10.09 -5.30
CA ILE A 157 7.78 10.01 -6.63
C ILE A 157 8.80 10.43 -7.68
N THR A 158 9.28 9.48 -8.45
CA THR A 158 10.15 9.67 -9.61
C THR A 158 9.53 8.99 -10.83
N GLU A 159 9.95 9.37 -12.02
CA GLU A 159 9.39 8.83 -13.26
C GLU A 159 9.46 7.30 -13.29
N ASP A 160 8.30 6.66 -13.43
CA ASP A 160 8.13 5.23 -13.59
C ASP A 160 6.73 4.92 -14.16
N HIS A 161 6.57 3.75 -14.76
CA HIS A 161 5.28 3.23 -15.23
C HIS A 161 4.47 4.16 -16.14
N LEU A 162 5.10 5.08 -16.89
CA LEU A 162 4.40 5.99 -17.81
C LEU A 162 3.73 5.26 -19.00
N ASN A 163 4.17 4.05 -19.29
CA ASN A 163 3.46 3.17 -20.23
C ASN A 163 2.07 2.76 -19.76
N ARG A 164 1.77 2.89 -18.45
CA ARG A 164 0.46 2.61 -17.84
C ARG A 164 -0.28 3.90 -17.51
N HIS A 165 0.38 4.85 -16.84
CA HIS A 165 -0.25 6.07 -16.35
C HIS A 165 -0.26 7.21 -17.38
N HIS A 166 0.47 7.05 -18.49
CA HIS A 166 0.59 7.98 -19.63
C HIS A 166 1.32 9.28 -19.29
N THR A 167 1.10 9.91 -18.14
CA THR A 167 1.74 11.15 -17.70
C THR A 167 2.23 11.07 -16.25
N MET A 168 3.20 11.92 -15.89
CA MET A 168 3.66 12.05 -14.51
C MET A 168 2.56 12.59 -13.59
N GLU A 169 1.74 13.50 -14.05
CA GLU A 169 0.61 14.05 -13.30
C GLU A 169 -0.37 12.95 -12.88
N GLU A 170 -0.69 12.03 -13.80
CA GLU A 170 -1.57 10.91 -13.48
C GLU A 170 -0.89 9.92 -12.52
N TYR A 171 0.40 9.64 -12.70
CA TYR A 171 1.15 8.78 -11.79
C TYR A 171 1.21 9.34 -10.37
N ILE A 172 1.45 10.66 -10.23
CA ILE A 172 1.41 11.39 -8.96
C ILE A 172 0.01 11.26 -8.34
N ARG A 173 -1.03 11.67 -9.08
CA ARG A 173 -2.43 11.63 -8.64
C ARG A 173 -2.83 10.27 -8.11
N VAL A 174 -2.45 9.21 -8.82
CA VAL A 174 -2.81 7.84 -8.40
C VAL A 174 -2.11 7.44 -7.09
N LYS A 175 -0.83 7.79 -6.90
CA LYS A 175 -0.15 7.51 -5.62
C LYS A 175 -0.75 8.30 -4.44
N GLU A 176 -1.17 9.52 -4.69
CA GLU A 176 -1.82 10.38 -3.69
C GLU A 176 -3.16 9.82 -3.21
N LEU A 177 -3.82 8.96 -4.01
CA LEU A 177 -5.05 8.27 -3.61
C LEU A 177 -4.91 7.43 -2.33
N ILE A 178 -3.70 7.09 -1.90
CA ILE A 178 -3.49 6.36 -0.65
C ILE A 178 -4.07 7.10 0.56
N THR A 179 -4.22 8.42 0.47
CA THR A 179 -4.80 9.27 1.52
C THR A 179 -6.27 9.61 1.30
N LYS A 180 -6.87 9.14 0.18
CA LYS A 180 -8.22 9.53 -0.28
C LYS A 180 -9.29 9.50 0.82
N ASN A 181 -9.25 8.49 1.67
CA ASN A 181 -10.26 8.26 2.70
C ASN A 181 -9.73 8.53 4.12
N GLN A 182 -8.48 8.98 4.27
CA GLN A 182 -7.93 9.30 5.59
C GLN A 182 -8.61 10.53 6.20
N GLY A 183 -8.86 10.47 7.50
CA GLY A 183 -9.38 11.57 8.29
C GLY A 183 -8.28 12.30 9.07
N PRO A 184 -8.63 13.34 9.86
CA PRO A 184 -7.67 14.12 10.64
C PRO A 184 -6.98 13.33 11.75
N GLU A 185 -7.53 12.20 12.16
CA GLU A 185 -6.96 11.27 13.15
C GLU A 185 -5.96 10.27 12.53
N ASP A 186 -5.90 10.17 11.21
CA ASP A 186 -4.95 9.33 10.49
C ASP A 186 -3.64 10.10 10.22
N VAL A 187 -2.61 9.39 9.82
CA VAL A 187 -1.28 9.98 9.60
C VAL A 187 -0.76 9.64 8.21
N CYS A 188 -0.16 10.62 7.56
CA CYS A 188 0.56 10.44 6.30
C CYS A 188 2.04 10.81 6.46
N VAL A 189 2.93 9.85 6.24
CA VAL A 189 4.40 10.02 6.32
C VAL A 189 4.94 10.33 4.92
N LEU A 190 5.62 11.48 4.77
CA LEU A 190 6.06 12.01 3.48
C LEU A 190 7.55 12.37 3.50
N ASN A 191 8.22 12.20 2.37
CA ASN A 191 9.59 12.66 2.17
C ASN A 191 9.62 14.19 2.00
N TYR A 192 10.29 14.88 2.91
CA TYR A 192 10.42 16.35 2.82
C TYR A 192 11.30 16.80 1.65
N GLU A 193 12.22 15.96 1.19
CA GLU A 193 13.14 16.29 0.09
C GLU A 193 12.48 16.16 -1.29
N ASP A 194 11.33 15.50 -1.37
CA ASP A 194 10.53 15.40 -2.58
C ASP A 194 9.57 16.61 -2.67
N GLU A 195 9.79 17.46 -3.66
CA GLU A 195 9.01 18.69 -3.83
C GLU A 195 7.53 18.42 -4.11
N VAL A 196 7.23 17.34 -4.84
CA VAL A 196 5.86 16.92 -5.13
C VAL A 196 5.15 16.57 -3.82
N LEU A 197 5.82 15.79 -2.96
CA LEU A 197 5.26 15.35 -1.69
C LEU A 197 5.13 16.49 -0.67
N ARG A 198 6.03 17.48 -0.69
CA ARG A 198 5.86 18.67 0.15
C ARG A 198 4.60 19.44 -0.22
N LYS A 199 4.42 19.74 -1.52
CA LYS A 199 3.22 20.46 -2.02
C LYS A 199 1.95 19.67 -1.72
N PHE A 200 1.98 18.36 -1.89
CA PHE A 200 0.88 17.47 -1.56
C PHE A 200 0.51 17.56 -0.07
N GLY A 201 1.50 17.47 0.82
CA GLY A 201 1.31 17.50 2.26
C GLY A 201 0.68 18.80 2.80
N GLU A 202 0.77 19.93 2.06
CA GLU A 202 0.16 21.20 2.45
C GLU A 202 -1.38 21.18 2.37
N ASN A 203 -1.97 20.21 1.63
CA ASN A 203 -3.39 20.24 1.25
C ASN A 203 -4.16 18.97 1.61
N ILE A 204 -3.58 18.04 2.35
CA ILE A 204 -4.26 16.80 2.74
C ILE A 204 -4.87 16.85 4.13
N VAL A 205 -5.87 16.00 4.34
CA VAL A 205 -6.64 15.95 5.59
C VAL A 205 -5.90 15.27 6.75
N PRO A 206 -5.19 14.15 6.55
CA PRO A 206 -4.50 13.46 7.65
C PRO A 206 -3.35 14.30 8.19
N LYS A 207 -2.95 14.02 9.42
CA LYS A 207 -1.75 14.61 10.01
C LYS A 207 -0.52 14.24 9.19
N VAL A 208 0.21 15.26 8.69
CA VAL A 208 1.44 15.06 7.94
C VAL A 208 2.63 14.94 8.89
N VAL A 209 3.45 13.92 8.63
CA VAL A 209 4.74 13.71 9.31
C VAL A 209 5.81 13.58 8.24
N TYR A 210 6.75 14.52 8.24
CA TYR A 210 7.84 14.49 7.27
C TYR A 210 9.04 13.69 7.77
N PHE A 211 9.76 13.05 6.84
CA PHE A 211 11.12 12.58 7.07
C PHE A 211 12.13 13.26 6.16
N SER A 212 13.37 13.45 6.65
CA SER A 212 14.47 14.06 5.89
C SER A 212 15.82 13.48 6.27
N SER A 213 16.60 13.11 5.26
CA SER A 213 18.01 12.72 5.44
C SER A 213 19.00 13.86 5.21
N LEU A 214 18.53 15.06 4.84
CA LEU A 214 19.38 16.19 4.44
C LEU A 214 19.32 17.38 5.40
N ARG A 215 18.30 17.45 6.24
CA ARG A 215 18.12 18.60 7.15
C ARG A 215 17.34 18.25 8.39
N LYS A 216 17.53 19.03 9.44
CA LYS A 216 16.69 19.00 10.63
C LYS A 216 15.30 19.55 10.29
N LEU A 217 14.28 18.94 10.88
CA LEU A 217 12.90 19.36 10.76
C LEU A 217 12.41 19.92 12.10
N ASP A 218 11.48 20.89 12.05
CA ASP A 218 10.83 21.40 13.27
C ASP A 218 9.95 20.34 13.92
N GLN A 219 9.31 19.50 13.11
CA GLN A 219 8.58 18.28 13.50
C GLN A 219 8.77 17.20 12.43
N GLY A 220 8.86 15.94 12.86
CA GLY A 220 9.05 14.81 11.96
C GLY A 220 10.21 13.93 12.37
N ILE A 221 10.78 13.17 11.43
CA ILE A 221 11.93 12.33 11.69
C ILE A 221 13.05 12.72 10.73
N TYR A 222 14.27 12.88 11.26
CA TYR A 222 15.39 13.36 10.45
C TYR A 222 16.73 12.79 10.90
N LEU A 223 17.70 12.89 10.01
CA LEU A 223 19.10 12.54 10.29
C LEU A 223 19.87 13.79 10.78
N ASP A 224 20.45 13.69 11.96
CA ASP A 224 21.36 14.69 12.54
C ASP A 224 22.72 14.05 12.77
N GLY A 225 23.69 14.37 11.91
CA GLY A 225 24.98 13.69 11.91
C GLY A 225 24.83 12.20 11.61
N ASP A 226 25.07 11.38 12.61
CA ASP A 226 24.92 9.92 12.56
C ASP A 226 23.65 9.41 13.29
N GLN A 227 22.85 10.31 13.88
CA GLN A 227 21.69 9.97 14.70
C GLN A 227 20.37 10.22 13.96
N ILE A 228 19.51 9.22 13.86
CA ILE A 228 18.11 9.38 13.45
C ILE A 228 17.31 9.85 14.67
N ILE A 229 16.63 10.98 14.54
CA ILE A 229 15.87 11.64 15.60
C ILE A 229 14.42 11.81 15.16
N LEU A 230 13.48 11.40 16.00
CA LEU A 230 12.07 11.73 15.90
C LEU A 230 11.80 12.96 16.77
N LYS A 231 11.35 14.04 16.16
CA LYS A 231 10.98 15.27 16.83
C LYS A 231 9.47 15.46 16.81
N THR A 232 8.90 15.50 18.00
CA THR A 232 7.51 15.82 18.24
C THR A 232 7.37 17.28 18.71
N GLU A 233 6.14 17.73 18.96
CA GLU A 233 5.91 19.06 19.60
C GLU A 233 6.50 19.17 21.01
N LYS A 234 6.72 18.03 21.69
CA LYS A 234 7.10 17.99 23.10
C LYS A 234 8.58 17.67 23.31
N GLU A 235 9.16 16.86 22.45
CA GLU A 235 10.48 16.29 22.68
C GLU A 235 11.19 15.86 21.41
N GLU A 236 12.52 15.77 21.51
CA GLU A 236 13.39 15.13 20.52
C GLU A 236 13.78 13.75 21.05
N ILE A 237 13.46 12.71 20.27
CA ILE A 237 13.64 11.31 20.63
C ILE A 237 14.70 10.69 19.73
N PRO A 238 15.90 10.38 20.19
CA PRO A 238 16.88 9.66 19.40
C PRO A 238 16.39 8.23 19.16
N ILE A 239 16.31 7.82 17.90
CA ILE A 239 15.83 6.48 17.51
C ILE A 239 16.99 5.49 17.40
N VAL A 240 17.94 5.72 16.48
CA VAL A 240 19.03 4.79 16.22
C VAL A 240 20.19 5.55 15.58
N LYS A 241 21.43 5.12 15.81
CA LYS A 241 22.57 5.60 15.05
C LYS A 241 22.73 4.85 13.74
N THR A 242 23.19 5.54 12.71
CA THR A 242 23.37 4.93 11.38
C THR A 242 24.38 3.78 11.38
N GLU A 243 25.38 3.80 12.27
CA GLU A 243 26.36 2.72 12.44
C GLU A 243 25.76 1.42 13.02
N GLU A 244 24.63 1.51 13.71
CA GLU A 244 23.90 0.37 14.26
C GLU A 244 23.01 -0.31 13.21
N LEU A 245 22.77 0.36 12.07
CA LEU A 245 21.92 -0.17 11.00
C LEU A 245 22.66 -1.21 10.17
N LYS A 246 22.03 -2.34 9.92
CA LYS A 246 22.58 -3.42 9.07
C LYS A 246 22.39 -3.15 7.56
N ILE A 247 21.67 -2.09 7.21
CA ILE A 247 21.41 -1.65 5.83
C ILE A 247 22.12 -0.31 5.59
N LEU A 248 22.87 -0.22 4.49
CA LEU A 248 23.76 0.92 4.21
C LEU A 248 23.17 1.84 3.15
N GLY A 249 23.58 3.10 3.20
CA GLY A 249 23.26 4.11 2.21
C GLY A 249 22.08 5.01 2.61
N ARG A 250 22.13 6.26 2.12
CA ARG A 250 21.16 7.30 2.47
C ARG A 250 19.71 6.89 2.23
N HIS A 251 19.41 6.28 1.08
CA HIS A 251 18.08 5.80 0.77
C HIS A 251 17.55 4.78 1.79
N ASN A 252 18.44 3.96 2.38
CA ASN A 252 18.04 3.04 3.43
C ASN A 252 17.82 3.76 4.76
N HIS A 253 18.58 4.82 5.06
CA HIS A 253 18.25 5.67 6.22
C HIS A 253 16.87 6.31 6.08
N GLU A 254 16.48 6.74 4.87
CA GLU A 254 15.14 7.24 4.57
C GLU A 254 14.06 6.17 4.78
N ASN A 255 14.31 4.93 4.32
CA ASN A 255 13.41 3.80 4.55
C ASN A 255 13.23 3.50 6.05
N VAL A 256 14.32 3.54 6.83
CA VAL A 256 14.30 3.38 8.30
C VAL A 256 13.49 4.49 8.95
N MET A 257 13.73 5.75 8.57
CA MET A 257 13.00 6.90 9.10
C MET A 257 11.50 6.78 8.82
N ALA A 258 11.12 6.42 7.59
CA ALA A 258 9.71 6.23 7.23
C ALA A 258 9.07 5.10 8.07
N ALA A 259 9.72 3.93 8.18
CA ALA A 259 9.23 2.81 8.97
C ALA A 259 9.11 3.15 10.46
N ALA A 260 10.12 3.82 11.04
CA ALA A 260 10.12 4.25 12.45
C ALA A 260 9.02 5.27 12.74
N ALA A 261 8.83 6.26 11.86
CA ALA A 261 7.74 7.23 11.98
C ALA A 261 6.38 6.53 11.92
N MET A 262 6.16 5.64 10.94
CA MET A 262 4.89 4.89 10.82
C MET A 262 4.62 4.05 12.06
N ALA A 263 5.62 3.34 12.59
CA ALA A 263 5.50 2.52 13.79
C ALA A 263 5.15 3.36 15.02
N TYR A 264 5.82 4.51 15.20
CA TYR A 264 5.55 5.43 16.32
C TYR A 264 4.11 5.93 16.29
N TYR A 265 3.64 6.38 15.13
CA TYR A 265 2.27 6.88 14.99
C TYR A 265 1.22 5.75 14.95
N ALA A 266 1.61 4.50 14.77
CA ALA A 266 0.79 3.32 15.01
C ALA A 266 0.81 2.86 16.50
N GLY A 267 1.40 3.66 17.40
CA GLY A 267 1.41 3.43 18.85
C GLY A 267 2.42 2.39 19.32
N VAL A 268 3.52 2.19 18.58
CA VAL A 268 4.65 1.37 19.04
C VAL A 268 5.58 2.20 19.92
N SER A 269 6.04 1.63 21.02
CA SER A 269 6.98 2.31 21.91
C SER A 269 8.34 2.51 21.25
N VAL A 270 9.05 3.57 21.64
CA VAL A 270 10.39 3.87 21.12
C VAL A 270 11.37 2.73 21.40
N GLU A 271 11.26 2.08 22.54
CA GLU A 271 12.08 0.91 22.90
C GLU A 271 11.89 -0.26 21.93
N SER A 272 10.65 -0.48 21.48
CA SER A 272 10.36 -1.51 20.49
C SER A 272 10.85 -1.14 19.09
N ILE A 273 10.79 0.15 18.72
CA ILE A 273 11.30 0.64 17.44
C ILE A 273 12.83 0.50 17.33
N ARG A 274 13.55 0.63 18.45
CA ARG A 274 15.02 0.54 18.53
C ARG A 274 15.58 -0.88 18.43
N LYS A 275 14.79 -1.92 18.62
CA LYS A 275 15.19 -3.34 18.56
C LYS A 275 15.32 -3.85 17.12
#